data_b997f92e6d99dee4c5e451f6bcf79d37
#
_entry.id   b997f92e6d99dee4c5e451f6bcf79d37
#
_cell.length_a   1.000
_cell.length_b   1.000
_cell.length_c   1.000
_cell.angle_alpha   90.00
_cell.angle_beta   90.00
_cell.angle_gamma   90.00
#
_symmetry.space_group_name_H-M   'P 1'
#
loop_
_entity.id
_entity.type
_entity.pdbx_description
1 polymer ?
#
loop_
_entity_poly.entity_id
_entity_poly.type
_entity_poly.pdbx_seq_one_letter_code
_entity_poly.pdbx_strand_id
1 'polypeptide(L)'
;MLQYPRAIRPGVNPGIEKTMIHLDRRLLKNFDWITFLVIILLTLVGVMTIYSATRPAIGMGEQPDFYSKQLIWLGVSIVALFIMTSFDYIWLVRLSYPLYSVGIILLLSVLVLGKTSMGAQRWLNLGFFSFQPSEFFRIFFIIAFSSYLSILGKESEGRIPIKGLLIFGLIPLILLIKQPDLGTAILLLALFSVLAVSKGISRKIIVVATIIGLVAIPFVGHIVWDGMKDYQKNRLIAFMDPEVDPAGIGYHISQSKIAIGSGELLGKGYLNSTQGPLRFLPEKHTDFIFAVFAEEWGLAGCIVLMGTYFILFLRGLDTAAKAKDEVGRLMAIGITAMFFVYFIVNIGMTLGIMPVVGIPLPFVSYGGTSLLSNYMAAGILISIRTRRFELFY
;
A
#
# COMPACT_ATOMS: atom_id res chain seq x y z
N MET A 1 -14.52 -23.64 -30.50
CA MET A 1 -13.62 -24.78 -30.29
C MET A 1 -12.43 -24.29 -29.47
N LEU A 2 -12.40 -24.57 -28.18
CA LEU A 2 -11.31 -24.22 -27.27
C LEU A 2 -10.31 -25.36 -27.32
N GLN A 3 -9.12 -25.14 -27.93
CA GLN A 3 -8.00 -26.06 -27.84
C GLN A 3 -7.33 -25.91 -26.50
N TYR A 4 -7.51 -26.90 -25.63
CA TYR A 4 -6.68 -27.14 -24.45
C TYR A 4 -5.27 -27.55 -24.89
N PRO A 5 -4.19 -27.06 -24.25
CA PRO A 5 -2.85 -27.59 -24.48
C PRO A 5 -2.75 -29.02 -23.97
N ARG A 6 -2.07 -29.84 -24.74
CA ARG A 6 -1.92 -31.28 -24.73
C ARG A 6 -1.81 -31.94 -23.35
N ALA A 7 -2.55 -33.05 -23.29
CA ALA A 7 -2.62 -34.03 -22.24
C ALA A 7 -1.26 -34.38 -21.62
N ILE A 8 -1.22 -34.33 -20.31
CA ILE A 8 -0.29 -35.03 -19.43
C ILE A 8 -0.43 -36.53 -19.70
N ARG A 9 0.69 -37.19 -20.01
CA ARG A 9 0.77 -38.65 -20.21
C ARG A 9 0.21 -39.38 -18.98
N PRO A 10 -0.64 -40.40 -19.13
CA PRO A 10 -1.05 -41.23 -18.02
C PRO A 10 0.08 -42.19 -17.65
N GLY A 11 0.67 -42.04 -16.49
CA GLY A 11 1.72 -42.96 -16.04
C GLY A 11 2.45 -42.57 -14.76
N VAL A 12 1.94 -41.60 -13.98
CA VAL A 12 2.47 -41.35 -12.65
C VAL A 12 1.36 -41.55 -11.65
N ASN A 13 1.46 -42.59 -10.83
CA ASN A 13 0.61 -42.83 -9.67
C ASN A 13 0.53 -41.54 -8.84
N PRO A 14 -0.66 -41.05 -8.47
CA PRO A 14 -0.78 -40.00 -7.47
C PRO A 14 -0.61 -40.66 -6.09
N GLY A 15 0.62 -41.03 -5.77
CA GLY A 15 1.03 -41.22 -4.40
C GLY A 15 0.74 -39.91 -3.68
N ILE A 16 -0.06 -39.96 -2.63
CA ILE A 16 -0.27 -38.89 -1.67
C ILE A 16 1.13 -38.50 -1.14
N GLU A 17 1.81 -37.62 -1.86
CA GLU A 17 3.00 -36.97 -1.35
C GLU A 17 2.56 -36.14 -0.15
N LYS A 18 2.84 -36.70 1.04
CA LYS A 18 2.83 -35.96 2.29
C LYS A 18 3.59 -34.66 2.02
N THR A 19 2.86 -33.57 1.93
CA THR A 19 3.38 -32.20 1.92
C THR A 19 4.04 -31.92 3.29
N MET A 20 5.16 -32.60 3.54
CA MET A 20 6.10 -32.10 4.54
C MET A 20 6.65 -30.78 3.98
N ILE A 21 6.54 -29.73 4.77
CA ILE A 21 7.19 -28.45 4.54
C ILE A 21 8.70 -28.75 4.58
N HIS A 22 9.26 -29.22 3.47
CA HIS A 22 10.69 -29.24 3.30
C HIS A 22 11.10 -27.78 3.13
N LEU A 23 11.64 -27.20 4.19
CA LEU A 23 12.42 -25.98 4.13
C LEU A 23 13.60 -26.27 3.19
N ASP A 24 13.38 -26.02 1.90
CA ASP A 24 14.41 -26.23 0.89
C ASP A 24 15.57 -25.26 1.22
N ARG A 25 16.74 -25.80 1.58
CA ARG A 25 17.94 -25.01 1.90
C ARG A 25 18.32 -24.05 0.75
N ARG A 26 17.84 -24.33 -0.46
CA ARG A 26 18.00 -23.47 -1.64
C ARG A 26 17.19 -22.17 -1.53
N LEU A 27 16.03 -22.19 -0.83
CA LEU A 27 15.23 -20.98 -0.57
C LEU A 27 16.00 -19.99 0.31
N LEU A 28 16.73 -20.48 1.32
CA LEU A 28 17.58 -19.64 2.18
C LEU A 28 18.78 -19.04 1.43
N LYS A 29 19.40 -19.82 0.52
CA LYS A 29 20.54 -19.33 -0.28
C LYS A 29 20.14 -18.24 -1.28
N ASN A 30 18.92 -18.30 -1.83
CA ASN A 30 18.43 -17.36 -2.82
C ASN A 30 17.50 -16.28 -2.22
N PHE A 31 17.36 -16.27 -0.90
CA PHE A 31 16.52 -15.29 -0.19
C PHE A 31 17.03 -13.86 -0.42
N ASP A 32 16.11 -12.93 -0.62
CA ASP A 32 16.45 -11.52 -0.85
C ASP A 32 16.68 -10.78 0.46
N TRP A 33 17.87 -11.01 1.04
CA TRP A 33 18.29 -10.37 2.28
C TRP A 33 18.31 -8.84 2.19
N ILE A 34 18.60 -8.28 1.01
CA ILE A 34 18.66 -6.82 0.82
C ILE A 34 17.26 -6.24 1.02
N THR A 35 16.25 -6.77 0.33
CA THR A 35 14.87 -6.30 0.49
C THR A 35 14.39 -6.49 1.94
N PHE A 36 14.69 -7.62 2.56
CA PHE A 36 14.33 -7.89 3.95
C PHE A 36 14.96 -6.87 4.91
N LEU A 37 16.28 -6.63 4.81
CA LEU A 37 16.99 -5.70 5.68
C LEU A 37 16.52 -4.26 5.49
N VAL A 38 16.24 -3.84 4.26
CA VAL A 38 15.68 -2.51 3.97
C VAL A 38 14.32 -2.32 4.65
N ILE A 39 13.44 -3.31 4.58
CA ILE A 39 12.12 -3.25 5.21
C ILE A 39 12.24 -3.20 6.73
N ILE A 40 13.10 -4.02 7.31
CA ILE A 40 13.37 -4.01 8.76
C ILE A 40 13.92 -2.64 9.18
N LEU A 41 14.88 -2.08 8.44
CA LEU A 41 15.44 -0.76 8.72
C LEU A 41 14.37 0.33 8.70
N LEU A 42 13.52 0.36 7.67
CA LEU A 42 12.39 1.30 7.57
C LEU A 42 11.44 1.15 8.77
N THR A 43 11.13 -0.08 9.17
CA THR A 43 10.22 -0.32 10.30
C THR A 43 10.85 0.08 11.64
N LEU A 44 12.13 -0.16 11.84
CA LEU A 44 12.84 0.28 13.04
C LEU A 44 12.89 1.81 13.13
N VAL A 45 13.17 2.49 12.03
CA VAL A 45 13.06 3.97 11.95
C VAL A 45 11.64 4.41 12.31
N GLY A 46 10.62 3.72 11.80
CA GLY A 46 9.21 3.97 12.14
C GLY A 46 8.93 3.81 13.62
N VAL A 47 9.38 2.71 14.26
CA VAL A 47 9.19 2.47 15.70
C VAL A 47 9.87 3.55 16.55
N MET A 48 11.10 3.95 16.17
CA MET A 48 11.81 5.04 16.85
C MET A 48 11.05 6.38 16.73
N THR A 49 10.56 6.69 15.55
CA THR A 49 9.82 7.94 15.30
C THR A 49 8.46 7.91 16.01
N ILE A 50 7.74 6.77 16.02
CA ILE A 50 6.48 6.59 16.76
C ILE A 50 6.72 6.80 18.26
N TYR A 51 7.78 6.20 18.82
CA TYR A 51 8.14 6.40 20.22
C TYR A 51 8.36 7.88 20.53
N SER A 52 9.16 8.57 19.73
CA SER A 52 9.41 10.00 19.92
C SER A 52 8.13 10.83 19.77
N ALA A 53 7.33 10.59 18.73
CA ALA A 53 6.10 11.32 18.49
C ALA A 53 5.06 11.15 19.59
N THR A 54 5.00 9.99 20.25
CA THR A 54 3.92 9.62 21.17
C THR A 54 4.30 9.72 22.65
N ARG A 55 5.56 10.02 22.98
CA ARG A 55 5.97 10.25 24.38
C ARG A 55 5.20 11.44 24.98
N PRO A 56 4.78 11.39 26.24
CA PRO A 56 4.14 12.52 26.90
C PRO A 56 5.14 13.66 27.10
N ALA A 57 4.71 14.91 26.82
CA ALA A 57 5.46 16.07 27.28
C ALA A 57 5.35 16.19 28.81
N ILE A 58 6.34 16.83 29.44
CA ILE A 58 6.38 17.04 30.89
C ILE A 58 5.08 17.74 31.32
N GLY A 59 4.35 17.14 32.26
CA GLY A 59 3.09 17.68 32.78
C GLY A 59 1.82 17.28 32.00
N MET A 60 1.93 16.53 30.92
CA MET A 60 0.80 15.95 30.20
C MET A 60 0.60 14.48 30.59
N GLY A 61 -0.65 14.08 30.82
CA GLY A 61 -1.00 12.71 31.22
C GLY A 61 -0.54 11.64 30.20
N GLU A 62 -0.53 10.39 30.64
CA GLU A 62 -0.10 9.23 29.86
C GLU A 62 -0.77 9.17 28.49
N GLN A 63 0.01 8.80 27.47
CA GLN A 63 -0.50 8.53 26.13
C GLN A 63 -0.60 7.01 25.92
N PRO A 64 -1.48 6.55 25.01
CA PRO A 64 -1.52 5.15 24.63
C PRO A 64 -0.16 4.66 24.16
N ASP A 65 0.20 3.46 24.58
CA ASP A 65 1.48 2.83 24.25
C ASP A 65 1.47 2.30 22.81
N PHE A 66 1.64 3.22 21.85
CA PHE A 66 1.62 2.89 20.42
C PHE A 66 2.88 2.13 19.97
N TYR A 67 4.04 2.43 20.56
CA TYR A 67 5.30 1.82 20.14
C TYR A 67 5.36 0.33 20.52
N SER A 68 4.90 -0.05 21.71
CA SER A 68 4.84 -1.47 22.12
C SER A 68 3.87 -2.26 21.27
N LYS A 69 2.70 -1.67 20.94
CA LYS A 69 1.76 -2.28 20.01
C LYS A 69 2.38 -2.46 18.62
N GLN A 70 3.14 -1.47 18.13
CA GLN A 70 3.84 -1.56 16.84
C GLN A 70 4.90 -2.67 16.84
N LEU A 71 5.64 -2.86 17.95
CA LEU A 71 6.60 -3.95 18.08
C LEU A 71 5.93 -5.33 18.04
N ILE A 72 4.77 -5.49 18.70
CA ILE A 72 3.99 -6.74 18.64
C ILE A 72 3.56 -7.00 17.19
N TRP A 73 3.01 -5.97 16.51
CA TRP A 73 2.62 -6.09 15.12
C TRP A 73 3.80 -6.35 14.18
N LEU A 74 5.00 -5.80 14.49
CA LEU A 74 6.22 -6.12 13.75
C LEU A 74 6.56 -7.61 13.86
N GLY A 75 6.50 -8.19 15.08
CA GLY A 75 6.72 -9.62 15.28
C GLY A 75 5.76 -10.48 14.45
N VAL A 76 4.45 -10.17 14.50
CA VAL A 76 3.42 -10.86 13.70
C VAL A 76 3.68 -10.68 12.20
N SER A 77 4.06 -9.49 11.78
CA SER A 77 4.31 -9.16 10.37
C SER A 77 5.54 -9.88 9.81
N ILE A 78 6.60 -10.02 10.59
CA ILE A 78 7.79 -10.82 10.21
C ILE A 78 7.40 -12.28 10.00
N VAL A 79 6.62 -12.86 10.90
CA VAL A 79 6.11 -14.24 10.73
C VAL A 79 5.29 -14.35 9.46
N ALA A 80 4.39 -13.41 9.20
CA ALA A 80 3.58 -13.39 7.98
C ALA A 80 4.45 -13.26 6.71
N LEU A 81 5.52 -12.45 6.72
CA LEU A 81 6.47 -12.35 5.62
C LEU A 81 7.13 -13.69 5.33
N PHE A 82 7.64 -14.38 6.36
CA PHE A 82 8.26 -15.69 6.17
C PHE A 82 7.25 -16.74 5.68
N ILE A 83 6.02 -16.72 6.17
CA ILE A 83 4.93 -17.56 5.65
C ILE A 83 4.75 -17.29 4.13
N MET A 84 4.54 -16.02 3.74
CA MET A 84 4.35 -15.67 2.33
C MET A 84 5.56 -16.01 1.45
N THR A 85 6.77 -15.92 1.97
CA THR A 85 7.99 -16.28 1.24
C THR A 85 8.15 -17.78 1.09
N SER A 86 7.73 -18.56 2.07
CA SER A 86 7.81 -20.04 2.06
C SER A 86 6.90 -20.66 1.01
N PHE A 87 5.72 -20.08 0.79
CA PHE A 87 4.81 -20.54 -0.25
C PHE A 87 5.25 -20.06 -1.64
N ASP A 88 5.03 -20.90 -2.65
CA ASP A 88 5.19 -20.49 -4.03
C ASP A 88 4.07 -19.49 -4.41
N TYR A 89 4.46 -18.33 -4.96
CA TYR A 89 3.49 -17.34 -5.41
C TYR A 89 2.49 -17.90 -6.45
N ILE A 90 2.84 -18.97 -7.18
CA ILE A 90 1.94 -19.65 -8.11
C ILE A 90 0.68 -20.18 -7.40
N TRP A 91 0.78 -20.60 -6.12
CA TRP A 91 -0.40 -20.96 -5.34
C TRP A 91 -1.35 -19.79 -5.14
N LEU A 92 -0.81 -18.60 -4.88
CA LEU A 92 -1.62 -17.37 -4.78
C LEU A 92 -2.28 -17.04 -6.11
N VAL A 93 -1.58 -17.26 -7.23
CA VAL A 93 -2.11 -17.09 -8.59
C VAL A 93 -3.27 -18.06 -8.84
N ARG A 94 -3.16 -19.33 -8.43
CA ARG A 94 -4.26 -20.31 -8.55
C ARG A 94 -5.49 -19.91 -7.74
N LEU A 95 -5.29 -19.26 -6.60
CA LEU A 95 -6.35 -18.75 -5.72
C LEU A 95 -6.74 -17.29 -6.02
N SER A 96 -6.25 -16.69 -7.11
CA SER A 96 -6.38 -15.26 -7.39
C SER A 96 -7.84 -14.79 -7.41
N TYR A 97 -8.73 -15.48 -8.11
CA TYR A 97 -10.15 -15.10 -8.18
C TYR A 97 -10.91 -15.37 -6.88
N PRO A 98 -10.75 -16.50 -6.18
CA PRO A 98 -11.27 -16.69 -4.82
C PRO A 98 -10.82 -15.59 -3.85
N LEU A 99 -9.51 -15.25 -3.81
CA LEU A 99 -8.99 -14.20 -2.95
C LEU A 99 -9.60 -12.83 -3.29
N TYR A 100 -9.72 -12.52 -4.58
CA TYR A 100 -10.37 -11.30 -5.04
C TYR A 100 -11.84 -11.25 -4.61
N SER A 101 -12.58 -12.35 -4.76
CA SER A 101 -13.98 -12.43 -4.35
C SER A 101 -14.13 -12.23 -2.84
N VAL A 102 -13.27 -12.86 -2.03
CA VAL A 102 -13.21 -12.62 -0.58
C VAL A 102 -12.94 -11.14 -0.28
N GLY A 103 -12.01 -10.52 -1.01
CA GLY A 103 -11.72 -9.10 -0.87
C GLY A 103 -12.93 -8.20 -1.17
N ILE A 104 -13.68 -8.48 -2.23
CA ILE A 104 -14.93 -7.77 -2.56
C ILE A 104 -15.99 -7.96 -1.46
N ILE A 105 -16.15 -9.20 -0.96
CA ILE A 105 -17.08 -9.48 0.16
C ILE A 105 -16.67 -8.72 1.41
N LEU A 106 -15.39 -8.66 1.72
CA LEU A 106 -14.88 -7.88 2.85
C LEU A 106 -15.13 -6.38 2.66
N LEU A 107 -14.95 -5.82 1.46
CA LEU A 107 -15.31 -4.44 1.19
C LEU A 107 -16.83 -4.21 1.35
N LEU A 108 -17.67 -5.12 0.86
CA LEU A 108 -19.12 -5.05 1.06
C LEU A 108 -19.50 -5.12 2.54
N SER A 109 -18.85 -5.99 3.32
CA SER A 109 -19.13 -6.12 4.75
C SER A 109 -18.86 -4.83 5.53
N VAL A 110 -17.87 -4.03 5.12
CA VAL A 110 -17.60 -2.72 5.72
C VAL A 110 -18.76 -1.75 5.53
N LEU A 111 -19.47 -1.78 4.40
CA LEU A 111 -20.65 -0.92 4.16
C LEU A 111 -21.80 -1.23 5.11
N VAL A 112 -21.91 -2.47 5.61
CA VAL A 112 -23.00 -2.91 6.48
C VAL A 112 -22.58 -2.89 7.96
N LEU A 113 -21.39 -3.39 8.27
CA LEU A 113 -20.90 -3.65 9.63
C LEU A 113 -19.79 -2.69 10.06
N GLY A 114 -19.30 -1.84 9.16
CA GLY A 114 -18.14 -1.00 9.42
C GLY A 114 -18.39 0.07 10.46
N LYS A 115 -17.36 0.33 11.27
CA LYS A 115 -17.33 1.41 12.24
C LYS A 115 -16.87 2.70 11.56
N THR A 116 -17.58 3.79 11.80
CA THR A 116 -17.17 5.11 11.33
C THR A 116 -16.06 5.65 12.22
N SER A 117 -14.93 6.00 11.60
CA SER A 117 -13.83 6.70 12.24
C SER A 117 -13.46 7.91 11.37
N MET A 118 -13.31 9.08 11.94
CA MET A 118 -13.00 10.34 11.22
C MET A 118 -13.90 10.61 10.01
N GLY A 119 -15.21 10.32 10.13
CA GLY A 119 -16.19 10.55 9.07
C GLY A 119 -16.27 9.48 7.98
N ALA A 120 -15.37 8.47 7.97
CA ALA A 120 -15.37 7.39 7.00
C ALA A 120 -15.60 6.03 7.66
N GLN A 121 -16.41 5.20 7.02
CA GLN A 121 -16.72 3.83 7.45
C GLN A 121 -15.74 2.87 6.77
N ARG A 122 -14.61 2.55 7.45
CA ARG A 122 -13.48 1.80 6.83
C ARG A 122 -13.01 0.62 7.67
N TRP A 123 -13.43 0.53 8.94
CA TRP A 123 -12.88 -0.41 9.90
C TRP A 123 -13.91 -1.45 10.32
N LEU A 124 -13.51 -2.71 10.38
CA LEU A 124 -14.22 -3.77 11.06
C LEU A 124 -13.62 -3.97 12.45
N ASN A 125 -14.44 -3.92 13.49
CA ASN A 125 -13.98 -4.19 14.85
C ASN A 125 -14.13 -5.69 15.13
N LEU A 126 -13.02 -6.38 15.30
CA LEU A 126 -12.96 -7.82 15.62
C LEU A 126 -12.78 -8.07 17.13
N GLY A 127 -13.06 -7.07 17.97
CA GLY A 127 -12.93 -7.14 19.42
C GLY A 127 -11.52 -6.79 19.89
N PHE A 128 -10.54 -7.61 19.57
CA PHE A 128 -9.14 -7.43 20.00
C PHE A 128 -8.38 -6.38 19.17
N PHE A 129 -8.75 -6.19 17.92
CA PHE A 129 -8.12 -5.22 17.02
C PHE A 129 -9.10 -4.72 15.95
N SER A 130 -8.81 -3.56 15.40
CA SER A 130 -9.54 -3.00 14.27
C SER A 130 -8.88 -3.46 12.97
N PHE A 131 -9.66 -4.07 12.10
CA PHE A 131 -9.23 -4.60 10.81
C PHE A 131 -9.71 -3.69 9.68
N GLN A 132 -8.79 -3.31 8.78
CA GLN A 132 -9.13 -2.51 7.60
C GLN A 132 -9.09 -3.40 6.35
N PRO A 133 -10.23 -3.82 5.81
CA PRO A 133 -10.29 -4.72 4.66
C PRO A 133 -9.61 -4.20 3.40
N SER A 134 -9.63 -2.90 3.15
CA SER A 134 -9.00 -2.29 1.98
C SER A 134 -7.49 -2.49 1.93
N GLU A 135 -6.82 -2.67 3.09
CA GLU A 135 -5.39 -2.95 3.17
C GLU A 135 -5.02 -4.31 2.56
N PHE A 136 -5.86 -5.33 2.78
CA PHE A 136 -5.68 -6.67 2.20
C PHE A 136 -6.22 -6.75 0.78
N PHE A 137 -7.31 -6.04 0.51
CA PHE A 137 -7.90 -6.00 -0.83
C PHE A 137 -6.90 -5.56 -1.90
N ARG A 138 -6.00 -4.61 -1.60
CA ARG A 138 -4.93 -4.19 -2.53
C ARG A 138 -4.07 -5.35 -2.99
N ILE A 139 -3.67 -6.23 -2.08
CA ILE A 139 -2.85 -7.40 -2.40
C ILE A 139 -3.64 -8.38 -3.26
N PHE A 140 -4.88 -8.67 -2.86
CA PHE A 140 -5.76 -9.55 -3.63
C PHE A 140 -6.05 -9.01 -5.02
N PHE A 141 -6.23 -7.69 -5.14
CA PHE A 141 -6.37 -7.00 -6.41
C PHE A 141 -5.13 -7.16 -7.28
N ILE A 142 -3.92 -6.91 -6.75
CA ILE A 142 -2.67 -7.06 -7.51
C ILE A 142 -2.52 -8.49 -8.01
N ILE A 143 -2.76 -9.50 -7.17
CA ILE A 143 -2.66 -10.92 -7.54
C ILE A 143 -3.67 -11.25 -8.65
N ALA A 144 -4.94 -10.90 -8.45
CA ALA A 144 -6.00 -11.26 -9.38
C ALA A 144 -5.92 -10.52 -10.72
N PHE A 145 -5.61 -9.23 -10.68
CA PHE A 145 -5.49 -8.44 -11.90
C PHE A 145 -4.22 -8.81 -12.69
N SER A 146 -3.10 -9.09 -12.03
CA SER A 146 -1.89 -9.61 -12.68
C SER A 146 -2.15 -10.97 -13.33
N SER A 147 -2.88 -11.87 -12.64
CA SER A 147 -3.30 -13.16 -13.19
C SER A 147 -4.18 -12.98 -14.42
N TYR A 148 -5.18 -12.10 -14.35
CA TYR A 148 -6.06 -11.80 -15.48
C TYR A 148 -5.28 -11.24 -16.67
N LEU A 149 -4.40 -10.26 -16.44
CA LEU A 149 -3.61 -9.65 -17.50
C LEU A 149 -2.61 -10.64 -18.13
N SER A 150 -2.05 -11.57 -17.37
CA SER A 150 -1.09 -12.55 -17.90
C SER A 150 -1.71 -13.51 -18.90
N ILE A 151 -3.02 -13.81 -18.76
CA ILE A 151 -3.78 -14.69 -19.67
C ILE A 151 -4.21 -13.95 -20.94
N LEU A 152 -4.30 -12.62 -20.91
CA LEU A 152 -4.65 -11.84 -22.10
C LEU A 152 -3.55 -12.02 -23.17
N GLY A 153 -3.88 -12.73 -24.25
CA GLY A 153 -2.98 -12.99 -25.35
C GLY A 153 -2.57 -11.70 -26.11
N LYS A 154 -1.57 -11.82 -26.98
CA LYS A 154 -1.13 -10.73 -27.87
C LYS A 154 -2.25 -10.23 -28.79
N GLU A 155 -3.26 -11.05 -29.01
CA GLU A 155 -4.44 -10.74 -29.84
C GLU A 155 -5.39 -9.69 -29.23
N SER A 156 -5.20 -9.35 -27.92
CA SER A 156 -6.02 -8.29 -27.29
C SER A 156 -5.71 -6.88 -27.79
N GLU A 157 -4.83 -6.75 -28.83
CA GLU A 157 -4.46 -5.46 -29.47
C GLU A 157 -4.14 -4.33 -28.48
N GLY A 158 -3.60 -4.65 -27.32
CA GLY A 158 -3.27 -3.66 -26.31
C GLY A 158 -4.51 -3.04 -25.60
N ARG A 159 -5.63 -3.74 -25.58
CA ARG A 159 -6.87 -3.30 -24.90
C ARG A 159 -7.25 -4.26 -23.77
N ILE A 160 -7.80 -3.70 -22.70
CA ILE A 160 -8.47 -4.52 -21.67
C ILE A 160 -9.91 -4.75 -22.13
N PRO A 161 -10.37 -6.01 -22.19
CA PRO A 161 -11.79 -6.29 -22.45
C PRO A 161 -12.69 -5.56 -21.45
N ILE A 162 -13.86 -5.13 -21.90
CA ILE A 162 -14.84 -4.40 -21.05
C ILE A 162 -15.14 -5.16 -19.76
N LYS A 163 -15.21 -6.48 -19.80
CA LYS A 163 -15.40 -7.31 -18.59
C LYS A 163 -14.30 -7.11 -17.56
N GLY A 164 -13.03 -7.04 -17.99
CA GLY A 164 -11.90 -6.77 -17.11
C GLY A 164 -11.94 -5.36 -16.53
N LEU A 165 -12.31 -4.36 -17.33
CA LEU A 165 -12.50 -2.98 -16.87
C LEU A 165 -13.61 -2.89 -15.82
N LEU A 166 -14.74 -3.56 -16.04
CA LEU A 166 -15.85 -3.58 -15.09
C LEU A 166 -15.47 -4.29 -13.79
N ILE A 167 -14.91 -5.50 -13.87
CA ILE A 167 -14.61 -6.32 -12.70
C ILE A 167 -13.49 -5.72 -11.88
N PHE A 168 -12.35 -5.37 -12.48
CA PHE A 168 -11.16 -4.91 -11.76
C PHE A 168 -11.06 -3.39 -11.63
N GLY A 169 -11.75 -2.62 -12.46
CA GLY A 169 -11.78 -1.17 -12.39
C GLY A 169 -13.02 -0.67 -11.66
N LEU A 170 -14.19 -0.81 -12.26
CA LEU A 170 -15.40 -0.10 -11.84
C LEU A 170 -15.98 -0.64 -10.52
N ILE A 171 -16.13 -1.96 -10.37
CA ILE A 171 -16.76 -2.55 -9.15
C ILE A 171 -16.03 -2.14 -7.87
N PRO A 172 -14.71 -2.39 -7.71
CA PRO A 172 -14.03 -2.02 -6.48
C PRO A 172 -13.95 -0.50 -6.29
N LEU A 173 -13.86 0.28 -7.36
CA LEU A 173 -13.85 1.74 -7.28
C LEU A 173 -15.17 2.27 -6.70
N ILE A 174 -16.32 1.78 -7.19
CA ILE A 174 -17.64 2.16 -6.66
C ILE A 174 -17.75 1.81 -5.17
N LEU A 175 -17.28 0.62 -4.76
CA LEU A 175 -17.33 0.21 -3.36
C LEU A 175 -16.49 1.13 -2.46
N LEU A 176 -15.27 1.48 -2.88
CA LEU A 176 -14.39 2.38 -2.15
C LEU A 176 -14.93 3.81 -2.06
N ILE A 177 -15.54 4.31 -3.14
CA ILE A 177 -16.20 5.63 -3.13
C ILE A 177 -17.40 5.63 -2.17
N LYS A 178 -18.18 4.54 -2.13
CA LYS A 178 -19.30 4.40 -1.16
C LYS A 178 -18.84 4.29 0.29
N GLN A 179 -17.61 3.81 0.56
CA GLN A 179 -16.98 3.79 1.88
C GLN A 179 -16.35 5.13 2.29
N PRO A 180 -16.54 6.19 1.56
CA PRO A 180 -15.80 7.43 1.38
C PRO A 180 -14.25 7.27 1.57
N ASP A 181 -13.66 6.25 0.95
CA ASP A 181 -12.22 6.00 1.00
C ASP A 181 -11.52 6.47 -0.28
N LEU A 182 -11.40 7.79 -0.43
CA LEU A 182 -10.77 8.41 -1.61
C LEU A 182 -9.30 8.04 -1.75
N GLY A 183 -8.57 7.89 -0.64
CA GLY A 183 -7.16 7.52 -0.67
C GLY A 183 -6.94 6.16 -1.33
N THR A 184 -7.67 5.14 -0.86
CA THR A 184 -7.59 3.80 -1.44
C THR A 184 -8.15 3.75 -2.87
N ALA A 185 -9.16 4.56 -3.19
CA ALA A 185 -9.70 4.65 -4.55
C ALA A 185 -8.66 5.19 -5.55
N ILE A 186 -7.95 6.27 -5.20
CA ILE A 186 -6.88 6.85 -6.02
C ILE A 186 -5.74 5.84 -6.20
N LEU A 187 -5.33 5.18 -5.11
CA LEU A 187 -4.31 4.13 -5.15
C LEU A 187 -4.72 3.00 -6.10
N LEU A 188 -5.97 2.52 -6.01
CA LEU A 188 -6.46 1.45 -6.86
C LEU A 188 -6.42 1.83 -8.34
N LEU A 189 -6.82 3.07 -8.68
CA LEU A 189 -6.73 3.59 -10.05
C LEU A 189 -5.27 3.66 -10.53
N ALA A 190 -4.35 4.09 -9.67
CA ALA A 190 -2.93 4.11 -9.99
C ALA A 190 -2.41 2.70 -10.25
N LEU A 191 -2.72 1.73 -9.39
CA LEU A 191 -2.33 0.33 -9.56
C LEU A 191 -2.91 -0.29 -10.83
N PHE A 192 -4.20 -0.06 -11.08
CA PHE A 192 -4.84 -0.51 -12.32
C PHE A 192 -4.10 0.04 -13.55
N SER A 193 -3.80 1.33 -13.56
CA SER A 193 -3.11 2.01 -14.66
C SER A 193 -1.69 1.50 -14.86
N VAL A 194 -0.91 1.36 -13.79
CA VAL A 194 0.47 0.87 -13.85
C VAL A 194 0.51 -0.57 -14.38
N LEU A 195 -0.34 -1.46 -13.88
CA LEU A 195 -0.41 -2.84 -14.35
C LEU A 195 -0.86 -2.93 -15.81
N ALA A 196 -1.86 -2.14 -16.20
CA ALA A 196 -2.33 -2.07 -17.56
C ALA A 196 -1.23 -1.61 -18.55
N VAL A 197 -0.49 -0.54 -18.19
CA VAL A 197 0.65 -0.06 -19.00
C VAL A 197 1.76 -1.11 -19.06
N SER A 198 2.04 -1.77 -17.96
CA SER A 198 3.11 -2.79 -17.88
C SER A 198 2.81 -4.04 -18.70
N LYS A 199 1.53 -4.33 -18.95
CA LYS A 199 1.09 -5.38 -19.90
C LYS A 199 1.27 -4.95 -21.37
N GLY A 200 1.54 -3.68 -21.64
CA GLY A 200 1.65 -3.15 -23.01
C GLY A 200 0.33 -2.62 -23.57
N ILE A 201 -0.65 -2.35 -22.70
CA ILE A 201 -1.88 -1.67 -23.12
C ILE A 201 -1.52 -0.26 -23.60
N SER A 202 -2.12 0.12 -24.70
CA SER A 202 -1.79 1.36 -25.40
C SER A 202 -1.83 2.57 -24.46
N ARG A 203 -0.67 3.22 -24.27
CA ARG A 203 -0.56 4.45 -23.48
C ARG A 203 -1.55 5.51 -23.94
N LYS A 204 -1.88 5.54 -25.26
CA LYS A 204 -2.87 6.47 -25.84
C LYS A 204 -4.24 6.30 -25.18
N ILE A 205 -4.68 5.05 -24.91
CA ILE A 205 -5.98 4.79 -24.27
C ILE A 205 -6.00 5.36 -22.86
N ILE A 206 -4.92 5.17 -22.09
CA ILE A 206 -4.81 5.68 -20.72
C ILE A 206 -4.75 7.21 -20.71
N VAL A 207 -3.96 7.81 -21.61
CA VAL A 207 -3.88 9.26 -21.76
C VAL A 207 -5.24 9.83 -22.15
N VAL A 208 -5.91 9.23 -23.14
CA VAL A 208 -7.26 9.67 -23.59
C VAL A 208 -8.28 9.52 -22.45
N ALA A 209 -8.27 8.39 -21.72
CA ALA A 209 -9.17 8.20 -20.57
C ALA A 209 -8.89 9.22 -19.45
N THR A 210 -7.61 9.54 -19.20
CA THR A 210 -7.22 10.57 -18.23
C THR A 210 -7.67 11.96 -18.70
N ILE A 211 -7.47 12.31 -19.97
CA ILE A 211 -7.92 13.59 -20.53
C ILE A 211 -9.45 13.70 -20.46
N ILE A 212 -10.18 12.64 -20.85
CA ILE A 212 -11.65 12.61 -20.74
C ILE A 212 -12.08 12.80 -19.29
N GLY A 213 -11.41 12.13 -18.32
CA GLY A 213 -11.66 12.30 -16.90
C GLY A 213 -11.44 13.75 -16.45
N LEU A 214 -10.32 14.36 -16.84
CA LEU A 214 -10.01 15.75 -16.52
C LEU A 214 -11.00 16.74 -17.14
N VAL A 215 -11.37 16.52 -18.41
CA VAL A 215 -12.38 17.35 -19.11
C VAL A 215 -13.77 17.16 -18.51
N ALA A 216 -14.08 15.98 -18.00
CA ALA A 216 -15.35 15.73 -17.31
C ALA A 216 -15.46 16.41 -15.95
N ILE A 217 -14.33 16.76 -15.27
CA ILE A 217 -14.33 17.39 -13.95
C ILE A 217 -15.23 18.64 -13.89
N PRO A 218 -15.18 19.62 -14.81
CA PRO A 218 -16.06 20.79 -14.74
C PRO A 218 -17.55 20.45 -14.87
N PHE A 219 -17.89 19.41 -15.62
CA PHE A 219 -19.26 19.00 -15.89
C PHE A 219 -19.84 18.09 -14.80
N VAL A 220 -19.02 17.17 -14.31
CA VAL A 220 -19.39 16.19 -13.29
C VAL A 220 -19.03 16.70 -11.89
N GLY A 221 -18.11 17.66 -11.81
CA GLY A 221 -17.54 18.17 -10.57
C GLY A 221 -18.60 18.71 -9.61
N HIS A 222 -19.65 19.37 -10.12
CA HIS A 222 -20.76 19.85 -9.27
C HIS A 222 -21.51 18.68 -8.62
N ILE A 223 -21.83 17.65 -9.42
CA ILE A 223 -22.53 16.45 -8.94
C ILE A 223 -21.66 15.68 -7.94
N VAL A 224 -20.35 15.56 -8.24
CA VAL A 224 -19.39 14.92 -7.34
C VAL A 224 -19.23 15.73 -6.06
N TRP A 225 -19.12 17.06 -6.16
CA TRP A 225 -19.01 17.96 -5.00
C TRP A 225 -20.23 17.86 -4.10
N ASP A 226 -21.42 17.89 -4.65
CA ASP A 226 -22.67 17.78 -3.87
C ASP A 226 -22.81 16.41 -3.20
N GLY A 227 -22.30 15.33 -3.85
CA GLY A 227 -22.27 14.00 -3.30
C GLY A 227 -21.15 13.75 -2.27
N MET A 228 -20.17 14.66 -2.15
CA MET A 228 -19.10 14.55 -1.16
C MET A 228 -19.59 14.88 0.24
N LYS A 229 -19.10 14.12 1.23
CA LYS A 229 -19.29 14.45 2.65
C LYS A 229 -18.46 15.66 3.05
N ASP A 230 -18.91 16.41 4.05
CA ASP A 230 -18.26 17.67 4.48
C ASP A 230 -16.76 17.50 4.79
N TYR A 231 -16.36 16.40 5.44
CA TYR A 231 -14.96 16.16 5.74
C TYR A 231 -14.10 15.97 4.47
N GLN A 232 -14.66 15.50 3.34
CA GLN A 232 -13.94 15.36 2.07
C GLN A 232 -13.82 16.73 1.38
N LYS A 233 -14.87 17.52 1.42
CA LYS A 233 -14.87 18.90 0.94
C LYS A 233 -13.84 19.74 1.70
N ASN A 234 -13.83 19.63 3.02
CA ASN A 234 -12.87 20.34 3.89
C ASN A 234 -11.42 19.96 3.57
N ARG A 235 -11.13 18.70 3.22
CA ARG A 235 -9.78 18.29 2.79
C ARG A 235 -9.32 18.96 1.50
N LEU A 236 -10.23 19.11 0.53
CA LEU A 236 -9.92 19.79 -0.72
C LEU A 236 -9.81 21.30 -0.53
N ILE A 237 -10.71 21.91 0.25
CA ILE A 237 -10.67 23.34 0.56
C ILE A 237 -9.39 23.67 1.33
N ALA A 238 -9.07 22.92 2.39
CA ALA A 238 -7.88 23.13 3.19
C ALA A 238 -6.56 22.89 2.41
N PHE A 239 -6.59 22.10 1.34
CA PHE A 239 -5.46 21.95 0.43
C PHE A 239 -5.25 23.18 -0.45
N MET A 240 -6.33 23.81 -0.93
CA MET A 240 -6.26 25.01 -1.77
C MET A 240 -5.98 26.25 -0.92
N ASP A 241 -6.59 26.35 0.24
CA ASP A 241 -6.43 27.45 1.18
C ASP A 241 -6.46 26.92 2.62
N PRO A 242 -5.27 26.65 3.21
CA PRO A 242 -5.19 26.17 4.59
C PRO A 242 -5.72 27.16 5.65
N GLU A 243 -5.82 28.46 5.32
CA GLU A 243 -6.29 29.48 6.25
C GLU A 243 -7.80 29.43 6.47
N VAL A 244 -8.56 28.83 5.57
CA VAL A 244 -10.01 28.68 5.69
C VAL A 244 -10.39 27.68 6.80
N ASP A 245 -9.51 26.74 7.14
CA ASP A 245 -9.74 25.75 8.21
C ASP A 245 -8.63 25.79 9.26
N PRO A 246 -8.52 26.88 10.05
CA PRO A 246 -7.43 27.08 10.99
C PRO A 246 -7.49 26.20 12.26
N ALA A 247 -8.54 25.39 12.42
CA ALA A 247 -8.70 24.47 13.55
C ALA A 247 -8.80 22.99 13.12
N GLY A 248 -8.86 22.70 11.82
CA GLY A 248 -8.99 21.35 11.27
C GLY A 248 -7.82 20.93 10.41
N ILE A 249 -8.10 20.46 9.21
CA ILE A 249 -7.05 19.88 8.32
C ILE A 249 -6.05 20.93 7.84
N GLY A 250 -6.48 22.17 7.62
CA GLY A 250 -5.59 23.29 7.28
C GLY A 250 -4.54 23.51 8.34
N TYR A 251 -4.91 23.45 9.62
CA TYR A 251 -3.99 23.48 10.75
C TYR A 251 -2.96 22.36 10.69
N HIS A 252 -3.40 21.12 10.41
CA HIS A 252 -2.47 19.97 10.34
C HIS A 252 -1.43 20.13 9.24
N ILE A 253 -1.84 20.61 8.05
CA ILE A 253 -0.92 20.88 6.94
C ILE A 253 0.08 21.98 7.33
N SER A 254 -0.39 23.07 7.93
CA SER A 254 0.47 24.15 8.37
C SER A 254 1.48 23.72 9.42
N GLN A 255 1.03 22.98 10.46
CA GLN A 255 1.93 22.43 11.49
C GLN A 255 2.92 21.41 10.93
N SER A 256 2.52 20.60 9.97
CA SER A 256 3.42 19.67 9.27
C SER A 256 4.54 20.42 8.53
N LYS A 257 4.20 21.49 7.80
CA LYS A 257 5.19 22.34 7.10
C LYS A 257 6.14 23.03 8.07
N ILE A 258 5.62 23.52 9.21
CA ILE A 258 6.43 24.13 10.27
C ILE A 258 7.40 23.09 10.86
N ALA A 259 6.91 21.87 11.16
CA ALA A 259 7.75 20.79 11.67
C ALA A 259 8.90 20.47 10.71
N ILE A 260 8.60 20.22 9.43
CA ILE A 260 9.60 19.90 8.40
C ILE A 260 10.61 21.05 8.24
N GLY A 261 10.12 22.30 8.13
CA GLY A 261 10.99 23.47 7.97
C GLY A 261 11.89 23.71 9.18
N SER A 262 11.41 23.46 10.40
CA SER A 262 12.15 23.64 11.63
C SER A 262 13.26 22.59 11.85
N GLY A 263 13.27 21.49 11.07
CA GLY A 263 14.34 20.49 11.07
C GLY A 263 15.61 20.93 10.36
N GLU A 264 15.55 21.96 9.53
CA GLU A 264 16.72 22.47 8.78
C GLU A 264 17.55 21.36 8.11
N LEU A 265 18.90 21.47 8.15
CA LEU A 265 19.79 20.49 7.51
C LEU A 265 20.02 19.23 8.36
N LEU A 266 20.23 19.36 9.67
CA LEU A 266 20.67 18.27 10.55
C LEU A 266 19.60 17.80 11.54
N GLY A 267 18.46 18.50 11.59
CA GLY A 267 17.39 18.21 12.54
C GLY A 267 17.66 18.75 13.95
N LYS A 268 16.61 18.72 14.77
CA LYS A 268 16.69 19.12 16.20
C LYS A 268 17.30 18.03 17.09
N GLY A 269 17.58 16.86 16.53
CA GLY A 269 18.03 15.68 17.24
C GLY A 269 16.86 14.77 17.68
N TYR A 270 17.16 13.49 17.83
CA TYR A 270 16.21 12.48 18.27
C TYR A 270 15.61 12.83 19.64
N LEU A 271 14.30 12.66 19.78
CA LEU A 271 13.51 13.02 20.95
C LEU A 271 13.35 14.54 21.21
N ASN A 272 13.80 15.38 20.32
CA ASN A 272 13.69 16.84 20.44
C ASN A 272 12.62 17.45 19.54
N SER A 273 11.74 16.64 18.94
CA SER A 273 10.56 17.13 18.24
C SER A 273 9.67 17.93 19.19
N THR A 274 9.21 19.08 18.72
CA THR A 274 8.27 19.94 19.46
C THR A 274 6.82 19.72 19.04
N GLN A 275 6.58 19.47 17.76
CA GLN A 275 5.23 19.35 17.22
C GLN A 275 4.53 18.04 17.64
N GLY A 276 5.32 16.96 17.83
CA GLY A 276 4.81 15.69 18.30
C GLY A 276 4.35 15.73 19.77
N PRO A 277 5.24 15.87 20.74
CA PRO A 277 4.93 15.80 22.16
C PRO A 277 3.93 16.85 22.63
N LEU A 278 3.98 18.08 22.08
CA LEU A 278 3.09 19.18 22.45
C LEU A 278 1.67 19.05 21.87
N ARG A 279 1.37 17.99 21.12
CA ARG A 279 0.05 17.69 20.50
C ARG A 279 -0.42 18.75 19.49
N PHE A 280 0.52 19.53 18.92
CA PHE A 280 0.17 20.47 17.85
C PHE A 280 -0.17 19.75 16.54
N LEU A 281 0.35 18.52 16.34
CA LEU A 281 0.09 17.73 15.15
C LEU A 281 -0.73 16.48 15.53
N PRO A 282 -2.07 16.49 15.33
CA PRO A 282 -2.89 15.30 15.39
C PRO A 282 -2.43 14.26 14.35
N GLU A 283 -2.75 12.96 14.60
CA GLU A 283 -2.34 11.85 13.70
C GLU A 283 -0.83 11.82 13.37
N LYS A 284 -0.01 12.35 14.29
CA LYS A 284 1.46 12.44 14.18
C LYS A 284 2.16 11.07 14.07
N HIS A 285 1.52 10.02 14.54
CA HIS A 285 2.03 8.65 14.52
C HIS A 285 1.58 7.84 13.30
N THR A 286 0.59 8.34 12.53
CA THR A 286 0.04 7.71 11.33
C THR A 286 0.37 8.51 10.08
N ASP A 287 -0.46 9.46 9.72
CA ASP A 287 -0.44 10.16 8.44
C ASP A 287 0.70 11.19 8.33
N PHE A 288 1.07 11.82 9.45
CA PHE A 288 2.08 12.89 9.51
C PHE A 288 3.40 12.46 10.18
N ILE A 289 3.68 11.15 10.23
CA ILE A 289 4.89 10.62 10.84
C ILE A 289 6.17 11.17 10.19
N PHE A 290 6.15 11.38 8.86
CA PHE A 290 7.26 11.96 8.12
C PHE A 290 7.61 13.38 8.59
N ALA A 291 6.63 14.19 9.00
CA ALA A 291 6.89 15.53 9.52
C ALA A 291 7.67 15.49 10.84
N VAL A 292 7.33 14.57 11.75
CA VAL A 292 8.08 14.37 13.01
C VAL A 292 9.49 13.88 12.73
N PHE A 293 9.63 12.91 11.82
CA PHE A 293 10.94 12.42 11.39
C PHE A 293 11.82 13.54 10.81
N ALA A 294 11.24 14.37 9.93
CA ALA A 294 11.95 15.48 9.30
C ALA A 294 12.36 16.58 10.31
N GLU A 295 11.53 16.84 11.33
CA GLU A 295 11.85 17.76 12.42
C GLU A 295 13.07 17.28 13.22
N GLU A 296 13.15 15.97 13.50
CA GLU A 296 14.22 15.40 14.33
C GLU A 296 15.53 15.16 13.59
N TRP A 297 15.46 14.73 12.32
CA TRP A 297 16.61 14.28 11.53
C TRP A 297 17.00 15.26 10.40
N GLY A 298 16.19 16.28 10.17
CA GLY A 298 16.41 17.30 9.16
C GLY A 298 16.47 16.77 7.73
N LEU A 299 16.97 17.59 6.82
CA LEU A 299 17.11 17.23 5.40
C LEU A 299 18.04 16.02 5.21
N ALA A 300 19.14 15.93 5.99
CA ALA A 300 20.07 14.82 5.88
C ALA A 300 19.41 13.47 6.19
N GLY A 301 18.63 13.38 7.27
CA GLY A 301 17.85 12.19 7.60
C GLY A 301 16.79 11.88 6.53
N CYS A 302 16.11 12.90 6.00
CA CYS A 302 15.14 12.73 4.92
C CYS A 302 15.77 12.12 3.66
N ILE A 303 16.96 12.59 3.26
CA ILE A 303 17.70 12.04 2.09
C ILE A 303 18.04 10.56 2.33
N VAL A 304 18.49 10.18 3.54
CA VAL A 304 18.80 8.79 3.88
C VAL A 304 17.52 7.93 3.84
N LEU A 305 16.43 8.43 4.40
CA LEU A 305 15.13 7.73 4.37
C LEU A 305 14.64 7.53 2.94
N MET A 306 14.65 8.58 2.13
CA MET A 306 14.28 8.53 0.70
C MET A 306 15.19 7.57 -0.08
N GLY A 307 16.50 7.60 0.18
CA GLY A 307 17.46 6.66 -0.41
C GLY A 307 17.15 5.19 -0.06
N THR A 308 16.73 4.95 1.19
CA THR A 308 16.31 3.61 1.64
C THR A 308 15.07 3.13 0.90
N TYR A 309 14.06 3.99 0.72
CA TYR A 309 12.89 3.66 -0.12
C TYR A 309 13.28 3.45 -1.59
N PHE A 310 14.18 4.28 -2.11
CA PHE A 310 14.64 4.14 -3.48
C PHE A 310 15.31 2.78 -3.73
N ILE A 311 16.11 2.28 -2.77
CA ILE A 311 16.67 0.93 -2.81
C ILE A 311 15.54 -0.12 -2.86
N LEU A 312 14.49 0.03 -2.03
CA LEU A 312 13.34 -0.88 -2.05
C LEU A 312 12.66 -0.91 -3.43
N PHE A 313 12.44 0.25 -4.05
CA PHE A 313 11.82 0.34 -5.36
C PHE A 313 12.70 -0.27 -6.46
N LEU A 314 14.01 0.01 -6.45
CA LEU A 314 14.95 -0.60 -7.40
C LEU A 314 14.98 -2.13 -7.25
N ARG A 315 14.95 -2.65 -6.01
CA ARG A 315 14.90 -4.10 -5.76
C ARG A 315 13.60 -4.71 -6.26
N GLY A 316 12.47 -4.02 -6.10
CA GLY A 316 11.19 -4.46 -6.64
C GLY A 316 11.17 -4.49 -8.16
N LEU A 317 11.70 -3.47 -8.83
CA LEU A 317 11.82 -3.41 -10.29
C LEU A 317 12.81 -4.47 -10.82
N ASP A 318 13.95 -4.69 -10.13
CA ASP A 318 14.89 -5.76 -10.49
C ASP A 318 14.26 -7.16 -10.32
N THR A 319 13.39 -7.33 -9.29
CA THR A 319 12.61 -8.55 -9.13
C THR A 319 11.63 -8.74 -10.30
N ALA A 320 10.95 -7.69 -10.73
CA ALA A 320 10.05 -7.73 -11.88
C ALA A 320 10.79 -8.05 -13.19
N ALA A 321 11.98 -7.45 -13.40
CA ALA A 321 12.79 -7.67 -14.59
C ALA A 321 13.33 -9.12 -14.66
N LYS A 322 13.58 -9.75 -13.51
CA LYS A 322 14.13 -11.11 -13.39
C LYS A 322 13.08 -12.16 -13.05
N ALA A 323 11.80 -11.81 -13.06
CA ALA A 323 10.74 -12.77 -12.76
C ALA A 323 10.69 -13.89 -13.80
N LYS A 324 10.42 -15.11 -13.33
CA LYS A 324 10.38 -16.33 -14.14
C LYS A 324 9.27 -16.30 -15.21
N ASP A 325 8.15 -15.68 -14.88
CA ASP A 325 6.95 -15.64 -15.71
C ASP A 325 6.30 -14.27 -15.72
N GLU A 326 5.35 -14.08 -16.64
CA GLU A 326 4.67 -12.79 -16.81
C GLU A 326 3.80 -12.39 -15.61
N VAL A 327 3.15 -13.36 -14.96
CA VAL A 327 2.33 -13.06 -13.78
C VAL A 327 3.19 -12.60 -12.61
N GLY A 328 4.33 -13.26 -12.36
CA GLY A 328 5.30 -12.84 -11.35
C GLY A 328 5.86 -11.45 -11.64
N ARG A 329 6.15 -11.15 -12.92
CA ARG A 329 6.58 -9.82 -13.37
C ARG A 329 5.53 -8.75 -13.04
N LEU A 330 4.28 -8.99 -13.41
CA LEU A 330 3.19 -8.04 -13.15
C LEU A 330 2.91 -7.87 -11.65
N MET A 331 2.90 -8.97 -10.88
CA MET A 331 2.75 -8.89 -9.42
C MET A 331 3.88 -8.09 -8.77
N ALA A 332 5.13 -8.31 -9.16
CA ALA A 332 6.28 -7.56 -8.64
C ALA A 332 6.17 -6.06 -8.97
N ILE A 333 5.75 -5.72 -10.21
CA ILE A 333 5.47 -4.32 -10.59
C ILE A 333 4.35 -3.74 -9.74
N GLY A 334 3.24 -4.48 -9.58
CA GLY A 334 2.08 -4.02 -8.81
C GLY A 334 2.40 -3.73 -7.34
N ILE A 335 3.14 -4.64 -6.68
CA ILE A 335 3.57 -4.46 -5.29
C ILE A 335 4.54 -3.27 -5.16
N THR A 336 5.50 -3.16 -6.07
CA THR A 336 6.45 -2.03 -6.07
C THR A 336 5.74 -0.70 -6.30
N ALA A 337 4.81 -0.66 -7.25
CA ALA A 337 3.98 0.51 -7.52
C ALA A 337 3.09 0.87 -6.32
N MET A 338 2.54 -0.11 -5.61
CA MET A 338 1.79 0.11 -4.37
C MET A 338 2.65 0.86 -3.35
N PHE A 339 3.84 0.36 -3.03
CA PHE A 339 4.75 1.03 -2.09
C PHE A 339 5.16 2.42 -2.57
N PHE A 340 5.42 2.57 -3.86
CA PHE A 340 5.82 3.86 -4.46
C PHE A 340 4.70 4.90 -4.36
N VAL A 341 3.45 4.54 -4.71
CA VAL A 341 2.32 5.47 -4.63
C VAL A 341 2.05 5.87 -3.19
N TYR A 342 2.10 4.93 -2.24
CA TYR A 342 1.96 5.23 -0.81
C TYR A 342 3.03 6.22 -0.34
N PHE A 343 4.28 5.97 -0.71
CA PHE A 343 5.42 6.84 -0.39
C PHE A 343 5.22 8.27 -0.95
N ILE A 344 4.91 8.39 -2.24
CA ILE A 344 4.73 9.70 -2.88
C ILE A 344 3.55 10.46 -2.29
N VAL A 345 2.41 9.79 -2.08
CA VAL A 345 1.21 10.45 -1.55
C VAL A 345 1.41 10.86 -0.09
N ASN A 346 2.01 10.02 0.75
CA ASN A 346 2.27 10.37 2.15
C ASN A 346 3.21 11.56 2.28
N ILE A 347 4.36 11.55 1.59
CA ILE A 347 5.29 12.67 1.63
C ILE A 347 4.65 13.91 0.98
N GLY A 348 3.96 13.76 -0.14
CA GLY A 348 3.30 14.87 -0.82
C GLY A 348 2.23 15.56 0.04
N MET A 349 1.45 14.80 0.80
CA MET A 349 0.44 15.40 1.70
C MET A 349 1.09 16.07 2.93
N THR A 350 2.19 15.52 3.47
CA THR A 350 2.90 16.13 4.60
C THR A 350 3.61 17.42 4.21
N LEU A 351 4.09 17.50 2.98
CA LEU A 351 4.65 18.73 2.39
C LEU A 351 3.56 19.73 1.95
N GLY A 352 2.28 19.32 1.94
CA GLY A 352 1.18 20.14 1.45
C GLY A 352 1.20 20.33 -0.08
N ILE A 353 1.83 19.43 -0.84
CA ILE A 353 1.84 19.38 -2.31
C ILE A 353 0.62 18.59 -2.82
N MET A 354 0.08 17.69 -1.98
CA MET A 354 -1.09 16.87 -2.27
C MET A 354 -2.14 17.04 -1.16
N PRO A 355 -3.44 16.85 -1.46
CA PRO A 355 -4.47 16.87 -0.43
C PRO A 355 -4.28 15.73 0.57
N VAL A 356 -4.69 15.95 1.82
CA VAL A 356 -4.60 14.94 2.88
C VAL A 356 -5.65 13.86 2.66
N VAL A 357 -5.22 12.68 2.26
CA VAL A 357 -6.10 11.54 1.95
C VAL A 357 -6.05 10.44 3.02
N GLY A 358 -5.11 10.53 3.98
CA GLY A 358 -5.00 9.55 5.06
C GLY A 358 -4.38 8.23 4.59
N ILE A 359 -3.26 8.31 3.89
CA ILE A 359 -2.48 7.16 3.43
C ILE A 359 -1.21 7.07 4.28
N PRO A 360 -0.98 5.97 5.03
CA PRO A 360 0.21 5.83 5.86
C PRO A 360 1.47 5.61 5.03
N LEU A 361 2.62 6.03 5.55
CA LEU A 361 3.92 5.76 4.95
C LEU A 361 4.30 4.28 5.18
N PRO A 362 4.49 3.47 4.12
CA PRO A 362 4.73 2.04 4.25
C PRO A 362 5.89 1.72 5.19
N PHE A 363 5.72 0.76 6.08
CA PHE A 363 6.68 0.28 7.08
C PHE A 363 7.01 1.27 8.21
N VAL A 364 6.85 2.59 8.01
CA VAL A 364 7.23 3.64 8.97
C VAL A 364 6.04 4.07 9.84
N SER A 365 4.87 4.32 9.23
CA SER A 365 3.68 4.76 9.96
C SER A 365 3.14 3.70 10.91
N TYR A 366 2.54 4.15 12.01
CA TYR A 366 1.79 3.29 12.91
C TYR A 366 0.55 2.71 12.22
N GLY A 367 0.34 1.40 12.41
CA GLY A 367 -0.86 0.72 11.94
C GLY A 367 -0.67 -0.78 11.81
N GLY A 368 -1.25 -1.57 12.71
CA GLY A 368 -1.04 -3.02 12.76
C GLY A 368 -1.47 -3.73 11.47
N THR A 369 -2.68 -3.44 10.97
CA THR A 369 -3.19 -4.06 9.73
C THR A 369 -2.43 -3.60 8.49
N SER A 370 -2.01 -2.33 8.45
CA SER A 370 -1.21 -1.79 7.36
C SER A 370 0.20 -2.39 7.36
N LEU A 371 0.84 -2.49 8.54
CA LEU A 371 2.16 -3.12 8.65
C LEU A 371 2.10 -4.58 8.21
N LEU A 372 1.11 -5.34 8.71
CA LEU A 372 0.92 -6.74 8.35
C LEU A 372 0.72 -6.92 6.84
N SER A 373 -0.16 -6.13 6.23
CA SER A 373 -0.40 -6.20 4.77
C SER A 373 0.85 -5.85 3.96
N ASN A 374 1.60 -4.83 4.36
CA ASN A 374 2.83 -4.44 3.68
C ASN A 374 3.92 -5.53 3.78
N TYR A 375 4.05 -6.20 4.95
CA TYR A 375 4.97 -7.32 5.10
C TYR A 375 4.54 -8.56 4.30
N MET A 376 3.23 -8.83 4.21
CA MET A 376 2.72 -9.90 3.33
C MET A 376 3.03 -9.60 1.85
N ALA A 377 2.81 -8.38 1.38
CA ALA A 377 3.15 -7.95 0.03
C ALA A 377 4.66 -8.08 -0.24
N ALA A 378 5.49 -7.66 0.71
CA ALA A 378 6.94 -7.82 0.62
C ALA A 378 7.38 -9.30 0.61
N GLY A 379 6.72 -10.15 1.38
CA GLY A 379 6.94 -11.60 1.38
C GLY A 379 6.63 -12.22 0.02
N ILE A 380 5.57 -11.79 -0.65
CA ILE A 380 5.25 -12.20 -2.01
C ILE A 380 6.34 -11.73 -2.99
N LEU A 381 6.81 -10.48 -2.87
CA LEU A 381 7.90 -9.95 -3.70
C LEU A 381 9.18 -10.76 -3.54
N ILE A 382 9.55 -11.10 -2.30
CA ILE A 382 10.70 -11.96 -1.99
C ILE A 382 10.48 -13.38 -2.52
N SER A 383 9.27 -13.94 -2.42
CA SER A 383 8.92 -15.25 -2.99
C SER A 383 9.15 -15.31 -4.51
N ILE A 384 8.69 -14.27 -5.24
CA ILE A 384 8.92 -14.17 -6.69
C ILE A 384 10.42 -14.13 -7.00
N ARG A 385 11.19 -13.32 -6.25
CA ARG A 385 12.63 -13.20 -6.47
C ARG A 385 13.39 -14.47 -6.16
N THR A 386 13.04 -15.17 -5.10
CA THR A 386 13.70 -16.40 -4.66
C THR A 386 13.55 -17.52 -5.71
N ARG A 387 12.42 -17.52 -6.44
CA ARG A 387 12.07 -18.55 -7.44
C ARG A 387 12.33 -18.13 -8.89
N ARG A 388 13.14 -17.09 -9.11
CA ARG A 388 13.47 -16.58 -10.46
C ARG A 388 14.28 -17.53 -11.33
N PHE A 389 14.99 -18.47 -10.72
CA PHE A 389 15.76 -19.45 -11.47
C PHE A 389 14.89 -20.64 -11.85
N GLU A 390 14.88 -21.00 -13.13
CA GLU A 390 14.37 -22.29 -13.58
C GLU A 390 15.31 -23.38 -13.07
N LEU A 391 14.80 -24.24 -12.21
CA LEU A 391 15.49 -25.45 -11.86
C LEU A 391 15.25 -26.42 -13.01
N PHE A 392 16.26 -26.62 -13.86
CA PHE A 392 16.26 -27.75 -14.78
C PHE A 392 16.29 -29.01 -13.93
N TYR A 393 15.23 -29.78 -13.97
CA TYR A 393 15.14 -31.15 -13.50
C TYR A 393 15.38 -32.07 -14.67
#